data_7435eafcb252007a48b3687fe450fe07
#
_entry.id   7435eafcb252007a48b3687fe450fe07
#
_cell.length_a   1.000
_cell.length_b   1.000
_cell.length_c   1.000
_cell.angle_alpha   90.00
_cell.angle_beta   90.00
_cell.angle_gamma   90.00
#
_symmetry.space_group_name_H-M   'P 1'
#
loop_
_entity.id
_entity.type
_entity.pdbx_description
1 polymer ?
#
loop_
_entity_poly.entity_id
_entity_poly.type
_entity_poly.pdbx_seq_one_letter_code
_entity_poly.pdbx_strand_id
1 'polypeptide(L)'
;MRALTKRRIVSIAEFSIHPIGTGTSVGPYVKRALQAISKIEGLEYQVTPMATILEAQDVSTILKAVEASHEAVRSMGAKRISSTLRIDERLDKLRTMNDKTESVSE
;
A
#
# COMPACT_ATOMS: atom_id res chain seq x y z
N MET A 1 14.81 -21.23 -9.11
CA MET A 1 14.39 -20.96 -9.34
C MET A 1 13.66 -20.71 -9.37
N ARG A 2 13.38 -20.55 -9.31
CA ARG A 2 12.73 -20.21 -9.39
C ARG A 2 11.77 -19.99 -9.39
N ALA A 3 11.60 -20.05 -8.94
CA ALA A 3 10.63 -19.93 -9.02
C ALA A 3 9.93 -19.07 -9.18
N LEU A 4 10.24 -18.54 -9.09
CA LEU A 4 9.55 -17.64 -9.34
C LEU A 4 8.72 -17.56 -10.27
N THR A 5 9.15 -17.71 -10.79
CA THR A 5 8.56 -17.73 -11.87
C THR A 5 7.28 -18.17 -11.89
N LYS A 6 7.08 -18.92 -11.26
CA LYS A 6 5.94 -19.31 -11.24
C LYS A 6 5.02 -18.59 -10.50
N ARG A 7 5.43 -17.57 -9.89
CA ARG A 7 4.54 -16.77 -9.15
C ARG A 7 3.55 -16.13 -10.04
N ARG A 8 2.30 -16.48 -9.87
CA ARG A 8 1.21 -15.96 -10.66
C ARG A 8 0.17 -15.27 -9.80
N ILE A 9 0.38 -15.26 -8.50
CA ILE A 9 -0.56 -14.71 -7.54
C ILE A 9 0.00 -13.41 -7.00
N VAL A 10 -0.80 -12.37 -6.99
CA VAL A 10 -0.44 -11.14 -6.32
C VAL A 10 -1.59 -10.73 -5.42
N SER A 11 -1.25 -9.98 -4.39
CA SER A 11 -2.23 -9.36 -3.51
C SER A 11 -2.28 -7.89 -3.85
N ILE A 12 -3.47 -7.33 -3.88
CA ILE A 12 -3.70 -5.92 -4.15
C ILE A 12 -4.41 -5.35 -2.94
N ALA A 13 -4.02 -4.16 -2.53
CA ALA A 13 -4.65 -3.53 -1.37
C ALA A 13 -4.85 -2.06 -1.61
N GLU A 14 -5.83 -1.50 -0.92
CA GLU A 14 -5.94 -0.06 -0.83
C GLU A 14 -5.61 0.32 0.60
N PHE A 15 -4.84 1.39 0.76
CA PHE A 15 -4.30 1.76 2.05
C PHE A 15 -4.34 3.27 2.18
N SER A 16 -4.83 3.74 3.32
CA SER A 16 -4.78 5.15 3.64
C SER A 16 -4.32 5.31 5.08
N ILE A 17 -3.59 6.39 5.36
CA ILE A 17 -3.05 6.66 6.68
C ILE A 17 -3.03 8.16 6.89
N HIS A 18 -3.39 8.58 8.09
CA HIS A 18 -3.30 9.99 8.43
C HIS A 18 -3.20 10.14 9.95
N PRO A 19 -2.56 11.20 10.40
CA PRO A 19 -2.51 11.51 11.84
C PRO A 19 -3.82 12.15 12.26
N ILE A 20 -4.12 12.06 13.54
CA ILE A 20 -5.29 12.71 14.13
C ILE A 20 -4.77 13.70 15.15
N GLY A 21 -5.32 14.91 15.14
CA GLY A 21 -4.94 15.93 16.10
C GLY A 21 -3.80 16.82 15.67
N THR A 22 -3.42 16.75 14.38
CA THR A 22 -2.34 17.58 13.85
C THR A 22 -2.84 18.67 12.91
N GLY A 23 -4.16 18.95 12.93
CA GLY A 23 -4.74 19.96 12.06
C GLY A 23 -5.32 19.32 10.81
N THR A 24 -5.68 20.17 9.85
CA THR A 24 -6.34 19.69 8.63
C THR A 24 -5.37 19.37 7.50
N SER A 25 -4.14 19.85 7.57
CA SER A 25 -3.16 19.62 6.52
C SER A 25 -2.34 18.38 6.85
N VAL A 26 -2.65 17.27 6.22
CA VAL A 26 -1.98 16.00 6.51
C VAL A 26 -1.00 15.58 5.41
N GLY A 27 -0.87 16.42 4.36
CA GLY A 27 -0.01 16.10 3.23
C GLY A 27 1.42 15.70 3.58
N PRO A 28 2.11 16.45 4.48
CA PRO A 28 3.48 16.09 4.84
C PRO A 28 3.59 14.69 5.45
N TYR A 29 2.57 14.26 6.20
CA TYR A 29 2.57 12.94 6.82
C TYR A 29 2.37 11.86 5.78
N VAL A 30 1.45 12.10 4.84
CA VAL A 30 1.21 11.16 3.75
C VAL A 30 2.47 11.02 2.89
N LYS A 31 3.12 12.14 2.61
CA LYS A 31 4.35 12.13 1.82
C LYS A 31 5.43 11.29 2.49
N ARG A 32 5.58 11.43 3.80
CA ARG A 32 6.59 10.67 4.52
C ARG A 32 6.25 9.18 4.50
N ALA A 33 4.97 8.84 4.63
CA ALA A 33 4.54 7.46 4.54
C ALA A 33 4.85 6.89 3.15
N LEU A 34 4.60 7.65 2.10
CA LEU A 34 4.89 7.20 0.74
C LEU A 34 6.38 6.97 0.52
N GLN A 35 7.22 7.82 1.13
CA GLN A 35 8.66 7.63 1.05
C GLN A 35 9.05 6.30 1.69
N ALA A 36 8.43 5.96 2.81
CA ALA A 36 8.71 4.68 3.47
C ALA A 36 8.23 3.51 2.63
N ILE A 37 7.05 3.63 2.05
CA ILE A 37 6.48 2.59 1.20
C ILE A 37 7.38 2.34 0.00
N SER A 38 7.94 3.39 -0.59
CA SER A 38 8.76 3.27 -1.79
C SER A 38 10.03 2.46 -1.57
N LYS A 39 10.40 2.24 -0.33
CA LYS A 39 11.61 1.48 0.00
C LYS A 39 11.36 0.01 0.26
N ILE A 40 10.11 -0.42 0.22
CA ILE A 40 9.77 -1.82 0.49
C ILE A 40 10.04 -2.63 -0.78
N GLU A 41 10.94 -3.60 -0.65
CA GLU A 41 11.31 -4.43 -1.77
C GLU A 41 10.15 -5.36 -2.14
N GLY A 42 9.89 -5.48 -3.44
CA GLY A 42 8.82 -6.36 -3.91
C GLY A 42 7.45 -5.72 -3.90
N LEU A 43 7.37 -4.43 -3.61
CA LEU A 43 6.10 -3.73 -3.55
C LEU A 43 5.99 -2.71 -4.67
N GLU A 44 4.86 -2.74 -5.36
CA GLU A 44 4.48 -1.70 -6.31
C GLU A 44 3.40 -0.86 -5.67
N TYR A 45 3.34 0.42 -6.02
CA TYR A 45 2.28 1.26 -5.46
C TYR A 45 1.84 2.32 -6.45
N GLN A 46 0.62 2.79 -6.25
CA GLN A 46 0.03 3.81 -7.10
C GLN A 46 -0.77 4.74 -6.22
N VAL A 47 -0.48 6.03 -6.30
CA VAL A 47 -1.19 7.02 -5.50
C VAL A 47 -2.47 7.43 -6.20
N THR A 48 -3.56 7.46 -5.44
CA THR A 48 -4.85 7.97 -5.95
C THR A 48 -5.32 9.08 -5.02
N PRO A 49 -6.34 9.84 -5.41
CA PRO A 49 -6.81 10.92 -4.56
C PRO A 49 -7.30 10.51 -3.18
N MET A 50 -7.74 9.28 -3.02
CA MET A 50 -8.32 8.85 -1.76
C MET A 50 -7.50 7.82 -1.01
N ALA A 51 -6.57 7.14 -1.68
CA ALA A 51 -5.83 6.06 -1.05
C ALA A 51 -4.61 5.73 -1.90
N THR A 52 -3.72 4.91 -1.36
CA THR A 52 -2.60 4.37 -2.10
C THR A 52 -2.93 2.91 -2.41
N ILE A 53 -2.76 2.53 -3.67
CA ILE A 53 -2.96 1.15 -4.06
C ILE A 53 -1.62 0.44 -3.96
N LEU A 54 -1.62 -0.71 -3.32
CA LEU A 54 -0.41 -1.51 -3.11
C LEU A 54 -0.57 -2.83 -3.83
N GLU A 55 0.54 -3.33 -4.36
CA GLU A 55 0.55 -4.62 -5.03
C GLU A 55 1.82 -5.35 -4.65
N ALA A 56 1.70 -6.59 -4.25
CA ALA A 56 2.85 -7.41 -3.89
C ALA A 56 2.50 -8.88 -4.11
N GLN A 57 3.51 -9.73 -4.10
CA GLN A 57 3.29 -11.15 -4.29
C GLN A 57 2.60 -11.79 -3.09
N ASP A 58 2.70 -11.17 -1.93
CA ASP A 58 2.09 -11.76 -0.74
C ASP A 58 1.61 -10.67 0.21
N VAL A 59 0.75 -11.08 1.10
CA VAL A 59 0.17 -10.19 2.11
C VAL A 59 1.24 -9.68 3.06
N SER A 60 2.23 -10.52 3.36
CA SER A 60 3.29 -10.13 4.28
C SER A 60 4.01 -8.86 3.82
N THR A 61 4.29 -8.74 2.53
CA THR A 61 4.94 -7.56 1.98
C THR A 61 4.06 -6.33 2.12
N ILE A 62 2.74 -6.49 1.90
CA ILE A 62 1.80 -5.40 2.09
C ILE A 62 1.79 -4.96 3.55
N LEU A 63 1.81 -5.90 4.48
CA LEU A 63 1.83 -5.55 5.90
C LEU A 63 3.10 -4.84 6.30
N LYS A 64 4.23 -5.16 5.67
CA LYS A 64 5.47 -4.43 5.91
C LYS A 64 5.32 -2.96 5.52
N ALA A 65 4.63 -2.71 4.41
CA ALA A 65 4.39 -1.34 3.99
C ALA A 65 3.53 -0.59 5.00
N VAL A 66 2.54 -1.25 5.56
CA VAL A 66 1.69 -0.64 6.57
C VAL A 66 2.51 -0.29 7.81
N GLU A 67 3.33 -1.23 8.27
CA GLU A 67 4.18 -1.00 9.44
C GLU A 67 5.15 0.16 9.21
N ALA A 68 5.78 0.17 8.04
CA ALA A 68 6.74 1.23 7.70
C ALA A 68 6.05 2.59 7.66
N SER A 69 4.82 2.63 7.16
CA SER A 69 4.06 3.86 7.09
C SER A 69 3.72 4.39 8.49
N HIS A 70 3.29 3.50 9.38
CA HIS A 70 3.01 3.90 10.76
C HIS A 70 4.27 4.43 11.44
N GLU A 71 5.38 3.74 11.23
CA GLU A 71 6.65 4.16 11.81
C GLU A 71 7.04 5.55 11.31
N ALA A 72 6.88 5.78 10.01
CA ALA A 72 7.24 7.07 9.42
C ALA A 72 6.40 8.21 9.99
N VAL A 73 5.09 7.99 10.10
CA VAL A 73 4.20 9.03 10.62
C VAL A 73 4.45 9.24 12.11
N ARG A 74 4.70 8.15 12.84
CA ARG A 74 5.01 8.24 14.26
C ARG A 74 6.28 9.05 14.49
N SER A 75 7.28 8.88 13.64
CA SER A 75 8.55 9.58 13.80
C SER A 75 8.41 11.08 13.58
N MET A 76 7.31 11.54 12.99
CA MET A 76 7.04 12.96 12.83
C MET A 76 6.32 13.56 14.02
N GLY A 77 6.10 12.77 15.06
CA GLY A 77 5.51 13.28 16.30
C GLY A 77 4.01 13.08 16.43
N ALA A 78 3.38 12.38 15.48
CA ALA A 78 1.95 12.12 15.59
C ALA A 78 1.68 11.23 16.78
N LYS A 79 0.65 11.59 17.57
CA LYS A 79 0.30 10.84 18.77
C LYS A 79 -0.91 9.95 18.55
N ARG A 80 -1.60 10.13 17.45
CA ARG A 80 -2.71 9.25 17.09
C ARG A 80 -2.70 9.12 15.59
N ILE A 81 -2.71 7.88 15.13
CA ILE A 81 -2.61 7.56 13.71
C ILE A 81 -3.75 6.63 13.37
N SER A 82 -4.48 6.96 12.32
CA SER A 82 -5.56 6.13 11.83
C SER A 82 -5.18 5.61 10.45
N SER A 83 -5.38 4.33 10.23
CA SER A 83 -5.13 3.77 8.91
C SER A 83 -6.20 2.76 8.57
N THR A 84 -6.40 2.57 7.28
CA THR A 84 -7.35 1.60 6.76
C THR A 84 -6.63 0.78 5.70
N LEU A 85 -6.77 -0.52 5.80
CA LEU A 85 -6.18 -1.44 4.84
C LEU A 85 -7.24 -2.43 4.41
N ARG A 86 -7.41 -2.55 3.10
CA ARG A 86 -8.32 -3.52 2.54
C ARG A 86 -7.55 -4.31 1.50
N ILE A 87 -7.53 -5.63 1.64
CA ILE A 87 -6.72 -6.51 0.80
C ILE A 87 -7.62 -7.37 -0.06
N ASP A 88 -7.25 -7.49 -1.32
CA ASP A 88 -7.90 -8.40 -2.26
C ASP A 88 -6.83 -9.39 -2.72
N GLU A 89 -7.02 -10.63 -2.37
CA GLU A 89 -6.07 -11.68 -2.70
C GLU A 89 -6.78 -12.72 -3.54
N ARG A 90 -6.52 -12.71 -4.82
CA ARG A 90 -7.15 -13.67 -5.72
C ARG A 90 -6.21 -14.83 -5.96
N LEU A 91 -6.66 -16.02 -5.60
CA LEU A 91 -5.80 -17.20 -5.58
C LEU A 91 -5.94 -18.08 -6.80
N ASP A 92 -6.92 -17.79 -7.67
CA ASP A 92 -7.17 -18.62 -8.84
C ASP A 92 -6.49 -18.11 -10.11
N LYS A 93 -6.04 -16.87 -10.12
CA LYS A 93 -5.32 -16.36 -11.28
C LYS A 93 -4.65 -15.04 -10.94
N LEU A 94 -3.66 -14.68 -11.75
CA LEU A 94 -2.96 -13.42 -11.59
C LEU A 94 -3.85 -12.26 -12.00
N ARG A 95 -3.97 -11.29 -11.12
CA ARG A 95 -4.64 -10.02 -11.43
C ARG A 95 -3.85 -8.91 -10.78
N THR A 96 -3.21 -8.09 -11.59
CA THR A 96 -2.49 -6.93 -11.11
C THR A 96 -3.45 -5.75 -10.98
N MET A 97 -3.01 -4.68 -10.35
CA MET A 97 -3.84 -3.49 -10.26
C MET A 97 -4.13 -2.92 -11.66
N ASN A 98 -3.19 -3.04 -12.58
CA ASN A 98 -3.44 -2.59 -13.95
C ASN A 98 -4.48 -3.45 -14.65
N ASP A 99 -4.44 -4.76 -14.41
CA ASP A 99 -5.44 -5.66 -14.97
C ASP A 99 -6.83 -5.29 -14.50
N LYS A 100 -6.98 -4.97 -13.23
CA LYS A 100 -8.27 -4.59 -12.68
C LYS A 100 -8.79 -3.31 -13.31
N THR A 101 -7.92 -2.35 -13.51
CA THR A 101 -8.29 -1.09 -14.12
C THR A 101 -8.70 -1.30 -15.58
N GLU A 102 -7.92 -2.09 -16.30
CA GLU A 102 -8.19 -2.32 -17.71
C GLU A 102 -9.47 -3.09 -17.95
N SER A 103 -9.83 -3.99 -17.02
CA SER A 103 -11.02 -4.80 -17.20
C SER A 103 -12.30 -3.98 -17.15
N VAL A 104 -12.25 -2.76 -16.59
CA VAL A 104 -13.42 -1.89 -16.49
C VAL A 104 -13.29 -0.63 -17.33
N SER A 105 -12.19 -0.47 -18.05
CA SER A 105 -12.00 0.68 -18.92
C SER A 105 -12.72 0.49 -20.23
N GLU A 106 -13.16 1.58 -20.83
CA GLU A 106 -13.80 1.53 -22.13
C GLU A 106 -12.82 1.75 -23.24
#